data_620e25b7acd34ee036d3cadc13c3203d
#
_entry.id   620e25b7acd34ee036d3cadc13c3203d
#
_cell.length_a   1.000
_cell.length_b   1.000
_cell.length_c   1.000
_cell.angle_alpha   90.00
_cell.angle_beta   90.00
_cell.angle_gamma   90.00
#
_symmetry.space_group_name_H-M   'P 1'
#
loop_
_entity.id
_entity.type
_entity.pdbx_description
1 polymer ?
#
loop_
_entity_poly.entity_id
_entity_poly.type
_entity_poly.pdbx_seq_one_letter_code
_entity_poly.pdbx_strand_id
1 'polypeptide(L)'
;MPIERPVNEEFRSLYFRNLLLFNFSMQLIFWDKTIVSKGKYNFYTFLFIFVEKIANMKYILPFVFLLMRVMGLAQTNHHFQVIKSGVVDFKVKNNWWYASVQNMEMPSPEGSSDKAKLLRLKRSQELKYPRKKTSKLAIKASAPEVFDISGFEGNAYNNRVPNDNSMAISDAGILMSCTNNRVVIYDTQADTLMDTGFLQDFVMQFNVTASRYDPKMIYDPNEDKFILTFLVGTNHVNSKIAVCFSTSNNPMDEWNVYLLPGDPLLSDHWTDYPAIALSEGEFFVTGNLLADNQSWQTGFFQSIIWQIDKHSGYAGNDSLTMQLWSDIYDDSVKIRNIHPVRGARKLYGPNQYFLSNKNFSAESDTVYLLEITNKMSSSEQLNQTLLSTPDH
;
A
#
# COMPACT_ATOMS: atom_id res chain seq x y z
N MET A 1 -22.70 -27.05 -4.84
CA MET A 1 -22.69 -26.55 -6.22
C MET A 1 -21.41 -25.73 -6.36
N PRO A 2 -20.51 -26.07 -7.28
CA PRO A 2 -19.31 -25.27 -7.50
C PRO A 2 -19.69 -24.00 -8.27
N ILE A 3 -19.31 -22.85 -7.71
CA ILE A 3 -19.47 -21.54 -8.36
C ILE A 3 -18.34 -21.42 -9.39
N GLU A 4 -18.66 -21.48 -10.65
CA GLU A 4 -17.74 -21.14 -11.73
C GLU A 4 -17.41 -19.65 -11.65
N ARG A 5 -16.12 -19.34 -11.52
CA ARG A 5 -15.61 -17.96 -11.53
C ARG A 5 -15.53 -17.44 -12.97
N PRO A 6 -15.96 -16.25 -13.29
CA PRO A 6 -15.74 -15.67 -14.59
C PRO A 6 -14.25 -15.41 -14.80
N VAL A 7 -13.66 -16.04 -15.79
CA VAL A 7 -12.29 -15.76 -16.24
C VAL A 7 -12.31 -14.40 -16.93
N ASN A 8 -11.48 -13.50 -16.44
CA ASN A 8 -11.38 -12.12 -16.88
C ASN A 8 -11.11 -12.04 -18.40
N GLU A 9 -11.98 -11.36 -19.13
CA GLU A 9 -11.90 -11.25 -20.61
C GLU A 9 -10.64 -10.53 -21.09
N GLU A 10 -10.05 -9.65 -20.27
CA GLU A 10 -8.79 -8.99 -20.61
C GLU A 10 -7.59 -9.96 -20.64
N PHE A 11 -7.55 -10.94 -19.73
CA PHE A 11 -6.51 -11.98 -19.78
C PHE A 11 -6.64 -12.85 -21.03
N ARG A 12 -7.86 -13.09 -21.49
CA ARG A 12 -8.10 -13.76 -22.79
C ARG A 12 -7.63 -12.88 -23.94
N SER A 13 -7.88 -11.58 -23.90
CA SER A 13 -7.46 -10.64 -24.95
C SER A 13 -5.94 -10.53 -25.06
N LEU A 14 -5.22 -10.49 -23.95
CA LEU A 14 -3.75 -10.43 -23.94
C LEU A 14 -3.11 -11.75 -24.41
N TYR A 15 -3.68 -12.88 -23.98
CA TYR A 15 -3.23 -14.21 -24.42
C TYR A 15 -3.53 -14.43 -25.91
N PHE A 16 -4.70 -14.03 -26.39
CA PHE A 16 -5.05 -14.08 -27.82
C PHE A 16 -4.21 -13.12 -28.68
N ARG A 17 -3.89 -11.92 -28.20
CA ARG A 17 -2.99 -11.00 -28.91
C ARG A 17 -1.58 -11.58 -29.03
N ASN A 18 -1.04 -12.13 -27.97
CA ASN A 18 0.29 -12.76 -28.00
C ASN A 18 0.30 -14.04 -28.85
N LEU A 19 -0.77 -14.82 -28.84
CA LEU A 19 -0.93 -16.00 -29.71
C LEU A 19 -1.07 -15.61 -31.19
N LEU A 20 -1.76 -14.49 -31.47
CA LEU A 20 -1.89 -13.94 -32.83
C LEU A 20 -0.55 -13.42 -33.37
N LEU A 21 0.24 -12.73 -32.55
CA LEU A 21 1.58 -12.26 -32.93
C LEU A 21 2.57 -13.42 -33.13
N PHE A 22 2.49 -14.46 -32.29
CA PHE A 22 3.29 -15.67 -32.44
C PHE A 22 2.88 -16.47 -33.71
N ASN A 23 1.59 -16.62 -33.97
CA ASN A 23 1.09 -17.24 -35.16
C ASN A 23 1.40 -16.44 -36.44
N PHE A 24 1.38 -15.12 -36.38
CA PHE A 24 1.75 -14.26 -37.50
C PHE A 24 3.25 -14.39 -37.83
N SER A 25 4.10 -14.47 -36.84
CA SER A 25 5.54 -14.70 -36.97
C SER A 25 5.83 -16.11 -37.53
N MET A 26 5.10 -17.12 -37.08
CA MET A 26 5.19 -18.50 -37.59
C MET A 26 4.66 -18.63 -39.01
N GLN A 27 3.57 -17.95 -39.36
CA GLN A 27 3.06 -17.95 -40.73
C GLN A 27 4.01 -17.29 -41.73
N LEU A 28 4.72 -16.26 -41.34
CA LEU A 28 5.78 -15.63 -42.16
C LEU A 28 6.94 -16.60 -42.43
N ILE A 29 7.29 -17.45 -41.44
CA ILE A 29 8.33 -18.49 -41.58
C ILE A 29 7.82 -19.64 -42.49
N PHE A 30 6.54 -20.02 -42.40
CA PHE A 30 5.96 -21.08 -43.20
C PHE A 30 5.62 -20.61 -44.64
N TRP A 31 5.37 -19.33 -44.87
CA TRP A 31 5.07 -18.80 -46.19
C TRP A 31 6.28 -18.85 -47.14
N ASP A 32 7.49 -18.74 -46.60
CA ASP A 32 8.73 -18.83 -47.36
C ASP A 32 9.03 -20.27 -47.88
N LYS A 33 8.50 -21.32 -47.21
CA LYS A 33 8.63 -22.70 -47.69
C LYS A 33 7.86 -22.98 -48.99
N THR A 34 6.75 -22.26 -49.19
CA THR A 34 5.92 -22.42 -50.40
C THR A 34 6.54 -21.76 -51.63
N ILE A 35 7.41 -20.76 -51.44
CA ILE A 35 8.12 -20.05 -52.52
C ILE A 35 9.29 -20.90 -53.03
N VAL A 36 9.99 -21.59 -52.12
CA VAL A 36 11.13 -22.46 -52.48
C VAL A 36 10.71 -23.71 -53.24
N SER A 37 9.51 -24.24 -52.97
CA SER A 37 8.97 -25.46 -53.63
C SER A 37 8.53 -25.23 -55.07
N LYS A 38 8.41 -23.97 -55.54
CA LYS A 38 7.95 -23.68 -56.93
C LYS A 38 9.06 -23.31 -57.90
N GLY A 39 10.34 -23.46 -57.55
CA GLY A 39 11.48 -23.36 -58.49
C GLY A 39 11.66 -22.00 -59.17
N LYS A 40 11.09 -20.92 -58.68
CA LYS A 40 11.09 -19.61 -59.33
C LYS A 40 12.34 -18.72 -59.07
N TYR A 41 13.18 -19.10 -58.08
CA TYR A 41 14.39 -18.35 -57.78
C TYR A 41 15.58 -19.29 -57.56
N ASN A 42 16.79 -18.82 -57.96
CA ASN A 42 18.01 -19.57 -57.67
C ASN A 42 18.47 -19.33 -56.20
N PHE A 43 19.35 -20.20 -55.71
CA PHE A 43 19.84 -20.15 -54.34
C PHE A 43 20.43 -18.79 -53.96
N TYR A 44 21.09 -18.10 -54.85
CA TYR A 44 21.70 -16.79 -54.58
C TYR A 44 20.65 -15.68 -54.42
N THR A 45 19.55 -15.73 -55.16
CA THR A 45 18.43 -14.76 -55.01
C THR A 45 17.72 -15.01 -53.67
N PHE A 46 17.57 -16.26 -53.26
CA PHE A 46 17.02 -16.60 -51.94
C PHE A 46 17.93 -16.14 -50.81
N LEU A 47 19.25 -16.34 -50.93
CA LEU A 47 20.23 -15.92 -49.93
C LEU A 47 20.24 -14.40 -49.81
N PHE A 48 20.15 -13.65 -50.92
CA PHE A 48 20.12 -12.19 -50.91
C PHE A 48 18.86 -11.64 -50.22
N ILE A 49 17.69 -12.17 -50.50
CA ILE A 49 16.43 -11.78 -49.87
C ILE A 49 16.46 -12.15 -48.34
N PHE A 50 17.06 -13.28 -48.01
CA PHE A 50 17.19 -13.74 -46.62
C PHE A 50 18.15 -12.82 -45.82
N VAL A 51 19.29 -12.43 -46.41
CA VAL A 51 20.24 -11.52 -45.81
C VAL A 51 19.68 -10.10 -45.64
N GLU A 52 18.92 -9.62 -46.64
CA GLU A 52 18.26 -8.32 -46.58
C GLU A 52 17.17 -8.28 -45.50
N LYS A 53 16.39 -9.36 -45.33
CA LYS A 53 15.42 -9.50 -44.26
C LYS A 53 16.08 -9.54 -42.86
N ILE A 54 17.23 -10.25 -42.71
CA ILE A 54 18.00 -10.28 -41.46
C ILE A 54 18.62 -8.91 -41.17
N ALA A 55 19.11 -8.19 -42.17
CA ALA A 55 19.66 -6.85 -42.00
C ALA A 55 18.58 -5.87 -41.48
N ASN A 56 17.35 -5.96 -42.00
CA ASN A 56 16.22 -5.18 -41.54
C ASN A 56 15.75 -5.60 -40.12
N MET A 57 15.85 -6.87 -39.77
CA MET A 57 15.56 -7.35 -38.40
C MET A 57 16.54 -6.80 -37.35
N LYS A 58 17.78 -6.48 -37.71
CA LYS A 58 18.74 -5.87 -36.77
C LYS A 58 18.28 -4.51 -36.24
N TYR A 59 17.43 -3.80 -36.95
CA TYR A 59 16.86 -2.54 -36.50
C TYR A 59 15.47 -2.71 -35.86
N ILE A 60 14.71 -3.73 -36.26
CA ILE A 60 13.38 -4.02 -35.71
C ILE A 60 13.48 -4.66 -34.35
N LEU A 61 14.41 -5.62 -34.15
CA LEU A 61 14.59 -6.30 -32.87
C LEU A 61 14.93 -5.36 -31.70
N PRO A 62 15.92 -4.43 -31.82
CA PRO A 62 16.17 -3.43 -30.79
C PRO A 62 15.00 -2.50 -30.55
N PHE A 63 14.25 -2.13 -31.61
CA PHE A 63 13.06 -1.29 -31.48
C PHE A 63 11.91 -2.00 -30.76
N VAL A 64 11.70 -3.29 -31.07
CA VAL A 64 10.71 -4.13 -30.35
C VAL A 64 11.14 -4.34 -28.90
N PHE A 65 12.43 -4.58 -28.62
CA PHE A 65 12.95 -4.66 -27.25
C PHE A 65 12.85 -3.33 -26.51
N LEU A 66 13.07 -2.20 -27.20
CA LEU A 66 12.89 -0.85 -26.63
C LEU A 66 11.39 -0.60 -26.32
N LEU A 67 10.49 -0.96 -27.25
CA LEU A 67 9.05 -0.88 -27.05
C LEU A 67 8.58 -1.80 -25.91
N MET A 68 9.10 -3.03 -25.82
CA MET A 68 8.80 -3.93 -24.69
C MET A 68 9.33 -3.38 -23.36
N ARG A 69 10.49 -2.72 -23.34
CA ARG A 69 10.98 -2.06 -22.13
C ARG A 69 10.13 -0.85 -21.74
N VAL A 70 9.69 -0.06 -22.69
CA VAL A 70 8.80 1.10 -22.43
C VAL A 70 7.41 0.64 -21.98
N MET A 71 6.89 -0.48 -22.50
CA MET A 71 5.61 -1.04 -22.06
C MET A 71 5.69 -1.80 -20.73
N GLY A 72 6.89 -2.23 -20.30
CA GLY A 72 7.08 -2.98 -19.06
C GLY A 72 7.32 -2.12 -17.81
N LEU A 73 7.34 -0.79 -17.93
CA LEU A 73 7.62 0.14 -16.83
C LEU A 73 6.45 1.09 -16.52
N ALA A 74 5.28 0.88 -17.12
CA ALA A 74 4.11 1.68 -16.80
C ALA A 74 3.46 1.14 -15.52
N GLN A 75 3.33 1.99 -14.52
CA GLN A 75 2.51 1.73 -13.35
C GLN A 75 1.10 1.37 -13.80
N THR A 76 0.52 0.39 -13.12
CA THR A 76 -0.79 -0.13 -13.50
C THR A 76 -1.85 0.45 -12.56
N ASN A 77 -2.92 0.97 -13.15
CA ASN A 77 -4.10 1.42 -12.43
C ASN A 77 -5.25 0.43 -12.68
N HIS A 78 -5.82 -0.06 -11.59
CA HIS A 78 -6.93 -1.01 -11.62
C HIS A 78 -8.16 -0.39 -10.96
N HIS A 79 -9.28 -0.38 -11.66
CA HIS A 79 -10.56 0.02 -11.07
C HIS A 79 -11.16 -1.12 -10.26
N PHE A 80 -11.60 -0.81 -9.05
CA PHE A 80 -12.20 -1.76 -8.12
C PHE A 80 -13.57 -1.28 -7.65
N GLN A 81 -14.43 -2.23 -7.35
CA GLN A 81 -15.65 -2.01 -6.57
C GLN A 81 -15.62 -2.92 -5.36
N VAL A 82 -15.72 -2.35 -4.18
CA VAL A 82 -15.83 -3.08 -2.93
C VAL A 82 -17.19 -2.78 -2.33
N ILE A 83 -18.00 -3.83 -2.20
CA ILE A 83 -19.36 -3.74 -1.63
C ILE A 83 -19.24 -3.47 -0.14
N LYS A 84 -20.13 -2.63 0.38
CA LYS A 84 -20.28 -2.36 1.81
C LYS A 84 -20.54 -3.66 2.56
N SER A 85 -19.72 -3.95 3.56
CA SER A 85 -19.92 -5.12 4.42
C SER A 85 -21.10 -4.94 5.36
N GLY A 86 -21.32 -3.73 5.84
CA GLY A 86 -22.45 -3.35 6.67
C GLY A 86 -22.18 -2.12 7.52
N VAL A 87 -23.01 -1.95 8.54
CA VAL A 87 -22.92 -0.90 9.55
C VAL A 87 -22.64 -1.54 10.90
N VAL A 88 -21.73 -0.96 11.66
CA VAL A 88 -21.40 -1.37 13.03
C VAL A 88 -21.77 -0.24 13.98
N ASP A 89 -22.57 -0.51 14.97
CA ASP A 89 -22.79 0.37 16.13
C ASP A 89 -21.76 -0.02 17.22
N PHE A 90 -20.82 0.86 17.51
CA PHE A 90 -19.77 0.58 18.49
C PHE A 90 -20.30 0.44 19.92
N LYS A 91 -21.47 1.00 20.23
CA LYS A 91 -22.15 0.84 21.52
C LYS A 91 -22.67 -0.59 21.76
N VAL A 92 -22.97 -1.30 20.67
CA VAL A 92 -23.48 -2.67 20.73
C VAL A 92 -22.32 -3.64 20.95
N LYS A 93 -22.04 -3.96 22.20
CA LYS A 93 -21.04 -4.97 22.56
C LYS A 93 -21.67 -6.35 22.50
N ASN A 94 -21.31 -7.10 21.50
CA ASN A 94 -21.65 -8.52 21.43
C ASN A 94 -20.67 -9.31 22.31
N ASN A 95 -21.18 -10.24 23.12
CA ASN A 95 -20.34 -11.18 23.90
C ASN A 95 -19.72 -12.22 22.96
N TRP A 96 -18.92 -11.74 21.99
CA TRP A 96 -18.19 -12.65 21.11
C TRP A 96 -17.11 -13.36 21.91
N TRP A 97 -17.00 -14.66 21.71
CA TRP A 97 -15.87 -15.41 22.24
C TRP A 97 -14.61 -14.98 21.47
N TYR A 98 -13.70 -14.33 22.16
CA TYR A 98 -12.50 -13.78 21.58
C TYR A 98 -11.45 -14.87 21.42
N ALA A 99 -11.25 -15.38 20.22
CA ALA A 99 -10.07 -16.18 19.93
C ALA A 99 -8.82 -15.37 20.33
N SER A 100 -7.98 -15.96 21.17
CA SER A 100 -6.69 -15.35 21.49
C SER A 100 -5.93 -15.12 20.20
N VAL A 101 -5.64 -13.87 19.88
CA VAL A 101 -4.77 -13.57 18.76
C VAL A 101 -3.39 -14.12 19.12
N GLN A 102 -2.86 -15.01 18.31
CA GLN A 102 -1.49 -15.44 18.45
C GLN A 102 -0.60 -14.20 18.40
N ASN A 103 0.33 -14.09 19.35
CA ASN A 103 1.39 -13.09 19.24
C ASN A 103 2.10 -13.33 17.90
N MET A 104 1.96 -12.41 16.98
CA MET A 104 2.82 -12.42 15.82
C MET A 104 4.20 -12.00 16.31
N GLU A 105 5.07 -12.99 16.51
CA GLU A 105 6.49 -12.66 16.60
C GLU A 105 6.86 -12.00 15.28
N MET A 106 7.28 -10.74 15.37
CA MET A 106 7.97 -10.13 14.25
C MET A 106 9.12 -11.06 13.88
N PRO A 107 9.19 -11.60 12.66
CA PRO A 107 10.32 -12.42 12.28
C PRO A 107 11.56 -11.61 12.55
N SER A 108 12.43 -12.12 13.43
CA SER A 108 13.74 -11.52 13.65
C SER A 108 14.38 -11.32 12.29
N PRO A 109 14.97 -10.14 11.99
CA PRO A 109 15.77 -9.98 10.78
C PRO A 109 16.69 -11.20 10.70
N GLU A 110 16.63 -11.90 9.58
CA GLU A 110 17.36 -13.14 9.40
C GLU A 110 18.82 -12.98 9.84
N GLY A 111 19.15 -13.72 10.87
CA GLY A 111 20.50 -13.86 11.36
C GLY A 111 20.96 -12.77 12.32
N SER A 112 21.40 -13.21 13.47
CA SER A 112 22.23 -12.41 14.39
C SER A 112 23.44 -11.76 13.70
N SER A 113 23.85 -12.26 12.52
CA SER A 113 24.91 -11.73 11.66
C SER A 113 24.59 -10.35 11.09
N ASP A 114 23.36 -10.08 10.67
CA ASP A 114 23.00 -8.79 10.09
C ASP A 114 22.86 -7.69 11.13
N LYS A 115 22.36 -8.00 12.32
CA LYS A 115 22.37 -7.06 13.44
C LYS A 115 23.78 -6.67 13.82
N ALA A 116 24.69 -7.62 13.87
CA ALA A 116 26.11 -7.35 14.16
C ALA A 116 26.76 -6.54 13.04
N LYS A 117 26.43 -6.82 11.76
CA LYS A 117 26.89 -6.06 10.60
C LYS A 117 26.38 -4.63 10.63
N LEU A 118 25.09 -4.42 10.86
CA LEU A 118 24.46 -3.10 11.00
C LEU A 118 25.06 -2.31 12.16
N LEU A 119 25.31 -2.94 13.31
CA LEU A 119 25.96 -2.28 14.44
C LEU A 119 27.41 -1.89 14.14
N ARG A 120 28.16 -2.73 13.41
CA ARG A 120 29.51 -2.38 12.96
C ARG A 120 29.48 -1.23 11.98
N LEU A 121 28.56 -1.25 11.02
CA LEU A 121 28.36 -0.16 10.07
C LEU A 121 28.01 1.14 10.79
N LYS A 122 27.05 1.10 11.71
CA LYS A 122 26.69 2.27 12.53
C LYS A 122 27.89 2.83 13.28
N ARG A 123 28.69 1.99 13.92
CA ARG A 123 29.92 2.42 14.61
C ARG A 123 30.96 3.01 13.64
N SER A 124 31.12 2.42 12.45
CA SER A 124 32.05 2.96 11.45
C SER A 124 31.59 4.33 10.94
N GLN A 125 30.28 4.53 10.77
CA GLN A 125 29.70 5.82 10.39
C GLN A 125 29.84 6.85 11.52
N GLU A 126 29.63 6.47 12.77
CA GLU A 126 29.87 7.36 13.92
C GLU A 126 31.33 7.82 14.04
N LEU A 127 32.29 6.94 13.64
CA LEU A 127 33.71 7.30 13.59
C LEU A 127 34.06 8.20 12.40
N LYS A 128 33.46 7.91 11.22
CA LYS A 128 33.69 8.66 9.99
C LYS A 128 33.04 10.06 10.06
N TYR A 129 31.89 10.14 10.70
CA TYR A 129 31.12 11.39 10.89
C TYR A 129 30.91 11.66 12.39
N PRO A 130 31.97 12.04 13.13
CA PRO A 130 31.82 12.32 14.55
C PRO A 130 30.81 13.45 14.74
N ARG A 131 29.83 13.22 15.60
CA ARG A 131 28.88 14.28 15.96
C ARG A 131 29.68 15.51 16.37
N LYS A 132 29.58 16.59 15.59
CA LYS A 132 30.10 17.88 16.00
C LYS A 132 29.50 18.15 17.38
N LYS A 133 30.37 18.22 18.40
CA LYS A 133 29.92 18.77 19.70
C LYS A 133 29.39 20.16 19.39
N THR A 134 28.07 20.24 19.20
CA THR A 134 27.44 21.55 19.19
C THR A 134 27.88 22.20 20.47
N SER A 135 28.75 23.22 20.35
CA SER A 135 28.98 24.10 21.45
C SER A 135 27.60 24.45 21.97
N LYS A 136 27.39 24.25 23.26
CA LYS A 136 26.21 24.75 23.93
C LYS A 136 26.21 26.27 23.80
N LEU A 137 25.95 26.79 22.62
CA LEU A 137 25.31 28.09 22.50
C LEU A 137 23.99 27.87 23.22
N ALA A 138 24.00 28.25 24.48
CA ALA A 138 22.79 28.43 25.22
C ALA A 138 22.01 29.52 24.48
N ILE A 139 21.30 29.12 23.44
CA ILE A 139 20.12 29.84 23.03
C ILE A 139 19.25 29.71 24.29
N LYS A 140 19.21 30.78 25.10
CA LYS A 140 18.08 31.02 25.98
C LYS A 140 16.88 31.27 25.08
N ALA A 141 16.45 30.22 24.33
CA ALA A 141 15.07 30.14 23.98
C ALA A 141 14.37 30.11 25.36
N SER A 142 13.56 31.09 25.66
CA SER A 142 12.55 30.93 26.68
C SER A 142 11.92 29.58 26.40
N ALA A 143 12.06 28.64 27.32
CA ALA A 143 11.38 27.36 27.17
C ALA A 143 9.93 27.72 26.84
N PRO A 144 9.36 27.15 25.74
CA PRO A 144 7.95 27.38 25.49
C PRO A 144 7.25 27.02 26.79
N GLU A 145 6.38 27.93 27.26
CA GLU A 145 5.58 27.72 28.44
C GLU A 145 4.90 26.36 28.26
N VAL A 146 5.26 25.41 29.09
CA VAL A 146 4.61 24.11 29.07
C VAL A 146 3.26 24.36 29.68
N PHE A 147 2.24 24.53 28.85
CA PHE A 147 0.85 24.54 29.32
C PHE A 147 0.61 23.23 30.08
N ASP A 148 -0.09 23.30 31.19
CA ASP A 148 -0.49 22.13 31.96
C ASP A 148 -1.18 21.13 31.01
N ILE A 149 -0.45 20.06 30.73
CA ILE A 149 -0.96 18.98 29.91
C ILE A 149 -1.71 18.08 30.88
N SER A 150 -3.03 18.10 30.82
CA SER A 150 -3.82 17.08 31.51
C SER A 150 -3.45 15.71 30.89
N GLY A 151 -2.99 14.80 31.70
CA GLY A 151 -2.69 13.44 31.32
C GLY A 151 -3.83 12.52 31.74
N PHE A 152 -4.14 11.53 30.92
CA PHE A 152 -5.09 10.49 31.26
C PHE A 152 -4.51 9.11 30.95
N GLU A 153 -5.05 8.06 31.57
CA GLU A 153 -4.64 6.70 31.30
C GLU A 153 -5.21 6.24 29.97
N GLY A 154 -4.33 5.98 28.99
CA GLY A 154 -4.68 5.55 27.65
C GLY A 154 -4.87 4.04 27.54
N ASN A 155 -4.42 3.45 26.42
CA ASN A 155 -4.45 2.02 26.21
C ASN A 155 -3.49 1.30 27.18
N ALA A 156 -4.03 0.49 28.09
CA ALA A 156 -3.22 -0.35 28.95
C ALA A 156 -2.49 -1.44 28.15
N TYR A 157 -1.30 -1.81 28.63
CA TYR A 157 -0.55 -2.92 28.04
C TYR A 157 -1.35 -4.23 28.10
N ASN A 158 -1.48 -4.89 26.96
CA ASN A 158 -2.31 -6.08 26.77
C ASN A 158 -1.50 -7.35 26.42
N ASN A 159 -0.22 -7.38 26.74
CA ASN A 159 0.73 -8.47 26.43
C ASN A 159 0.96 -8.67 24.91
N ARG A 160 0.77 -7.65 24.10
CA ARG A 160 1.04 -7.69 22.66
C ARG A 160 2.27 -6.87 22.30
N VAL A 161 3.08 -7.43 21.43
CA VAL A 161 4.29 -6.79 20.92
C VAL A 161 4.36 -7.09 19.42
N PRO A 162 4.51 -6.07 18.58
CA PRO A 162 4.49 -4.63 18.89
C PRO A 162 3.09 -4.13 19.28
N ASN A 163 3.01 -2.93 19.85
CA ASN A 163 1.74 -2.31 20.23
C ASN A 163 1.03 -1.60 19.07
N ASP A 164 1.77 -1.15 18.05
CA ASP A 164 1.30 -0.49 16.83
C ASP A 164 0.18 0.52 17.08
N ASN A 165 0.44 1.45 17.97
CA ASN A 165 -0.53 2.43 18.37
C ASN A 165 -0.81 3.48 17.29
N SER A 166 -2.08 3.85 17.17
CA SER A 166 -2.55 4.94 16.31
C SER A 166 -3.71 5.66 16.99
N MET A 167 -3.78 6.98 16.85
CA MET A 167 -4.86 7.75 17.44
C MET A 167 -5.25 8.94 16.55
N ALA A 168 -6.47 9.42 16.74
CA ALA A 168 -6.97 10.66 16.19
C ALA A 168 -7.90 11.34 17.20
N ILE A 169 -8.01 12.67 17.12
CA ILE A 169 -8.88 13.48 17.96
C ILE A 169 -9.74 14.37 17.07
N SER A 170 -11.03 14.44 17.38
CA SER A 170 -11.97 15.32 16.69
C SER A 170 -11.85 16.78 17.20
N ASP A 171 -12.46 17.69 16.45
CA ASP A 171 -12.55 19.10 16.87
C ASP A 171 -13.41 19.28 18.13
N ALA A 172 -14.29 18.34 18.43
CA ALA A 172 -15.04 18.27 19.67
C ALA A 172 -14.22 17.75 20.86
N GLY A 173 -12.94 17.39 20.66
CA GLY A 173 -12.09 16.87 21.72
C GLY A 173 -12.29 15.39 22.03
N ILE A 174 -13.04 14.66 21.21
CA ILE A 174 -13.20 13.20 21.36
C ILE A 174 -12.01 12.51 20.73
N LEU A 175 -11.26 11.78 21.54
CA LEU A 175 -10.09 11.03 21.13
C LEU A 175 -10.45 9.54 20.97
N MET A 176 -10.04 8.95 19.85
CA MET A 176 -10.05 7.50 19.66
C MET A 176 -8.61 7.01 19.51
N SER A 177 -8.19 6.11 20.38
CA SER A 177 -6.86 5.49 20.37
C SER A 177 -6.97 3.99 20.18
N CYS A 178 -6.19 3.47 19.24
CA CYS A 178 -6.13 2.05 18.94
C CYS A 178 -4.71 1.54 19.18
N THR A 179 -4.62 0.31 19.67
CA THR A 179 -3.40 -0.50 19.67
C THR A 179 -3.68 -1.80 18.94
N ASN A 180 -2.68 -2.65 18.80
CA ASN A 180 -2.92 -3.98 18.28
C ASN A 180 -3.99 -4.68 19.10
N ASN A 181 -5.20 -4.64 18.52
CA ASN A 181 -6.47 -5.22 18.93
C ASN A 181 -7.30 -4.43 19.97
N ARG A 182 -6.82 -3.38 20.62
CA ARG A 182 -7.62 -2.64 21.62
C ARG A 182 -7.99 -1.25 21.09
N VAL A 183 -9.18 -0.79 21.49
CA VAL A 183 -9.71 0.55 21.20
C VAL A 183 -10.09 1.22 22.51
N VAL A 184 -9.75 2.51 22.64
CA VAL A 184 -10.14 3.36 23.77
C VAL A 184 -10.71 4.65 23.19
N ILE A 185 -11.86 5.07 23.68
CA ILE A 185 -12.50 6.35 23.34
C ILE A 185 -12.56 7.20 24.58
N TYR A 186 -12.07 8.45 24.48
CA TYR A 186 -11.90 9.36 25.59
C TYR A 186 -12.38 10.76 25.22
N ASP A 187 -13.17 11.37 26.10
CA ASP A 187 -13.53 12.80 25.98
C ASP A 187 -12.49 13.62 26.75
N THR A 188 -11.68 14.37 26.00
CA THR A 188 -10.59 15.18 26.57
C THR A 188 -11.10 16.48 27.21
N GLN A 189 -12.31 16.93 26.90
CA GLN A 189 -12.91 18.11 27.51
C GLN A 189 -13.59 17.77 28.84
N ALA A 190 -14.31 16.66 28.87
CA ALA A 190 -14.95 16.16 30.08
C ALA A 190 -13.98 15.37 30.99
N ASP A 191 -12.77 15.09 30.51
CA ASP A 191 -11.76 14.27 31.20
C ASP A 191 -12.30 12.88 31.58
N THR A 192 -12.98 12.21 30.65
CA THR A 192 -13.72 10.98 30.91
C THR A 192 -13.43 9.89 29.90
N LEU A 193 -13.19 8.67 30.38
CA LEU A 193 -13.21 7.47 29.54
C LEU A 193 -14.66 7.20 29.10
N MET A 194 -14.91 7.29 27.79
CA MET A 194 -16.25 7.07 27.24
C MET A 194 -16.53 5.58 27.05
N ASP A 195 -15.59 4.86 26.43
CA ASP A 195 -15.74 3.41 26.17
C ASP A 195 -14.41 2.75 25.82
N THR A 196 -14.42 1.41 25.87
CA THR A 196 -13.33 0.56 25.39
C THR A 196 -13.88 -0.58 24.54
N GLY A 197 -13.11 -1.02 23.56
CA GLY A 197 -13.47 -2.14 22.71
C GLY A 197 -12.25 -2.76 22.04
N PHE A 198 -12.51 -3.46 20.95
CA PHE A 198 -11.49 -4.17 20.18
C PHE A 198 -11.70 -3.98 18.69
N LEU A 199 -10.65 -4.13 17.88
CA LEU A 199 -10.74 -4.08 16.42
C LEU A 199 -11.73 -5.10 15.86
N GLN A 200 -11.91 -6.22 16.54
CA GLN A 200 -12.87 -7.23 16.14
C GLN A 200 -14.33 -6.78 16.22
N ASP A 201 -14.65 -5.82 17.09
CA ASP A 201 -16.02 -5.30 17.23
C ASP A 201 -16.50 -4.66 15.92
N PHE A 202 -15.58 -4.23 15.06
CA PHE A 202 -15.87 -3.67 13.74
C PHE A 202 -16.13 -4.72 12.65
N VAL A 203 -15.75 -5.99 12.81
CA VAL A 203 -15.75 -6.95 11.69
C VAL A 203 -16.35 -8.31 12.02
N MET A 204 -16.54 -8.64 13.29
CA MET A 204 -17.02 -9.98 13.69
C MET A 204 -18.40 -10.32 13.12
N GLN A 205 -19.30 -9.36 13.05
CA GLN A 205 -20.64 -9.58 12.49
C GLN A 205 -20.63 -9.96 11.00
N PHE A 206 -19.50 -9.73 10.30
CA PHE A 206 -19.31 -10.11 8.91
C PHE A 206 -18.55 -11.44 8.74
N ASN A 207 -18.54 -12.27 9.78
CA ASN A 207 -17.86 -13.58 9.82
C ASN A 207 -16.33 -13.48 9.61
N VAL A 208 -15.72 -12.36 9.99
CA VAL A 208 -14.27 -12.17 9.93
C VAL A 208 -13.64 -12.70 11.21
N THR A 209 -13.11 -13.91 11.17
CA THR A 209 -12.53 -14.62 12.34
C THR A 209 -11.01 -14.56 12.38
N ALA A 210 -10.35 -14.17 11.28
CA ALA A 210 -8.89 -14.06 11.21
C ALA A 210 -8.34 -12.97 12.14
N SER A 211 -7.04 -12.98 12.43
CA SER A 211 -6.33 -11.98 13.25
C SER A 211 -6.56 -10.55 12.76
N ARG A 212 -6.68 -9.59 13.67
CA ARG A 212 -6.82 -8.15 13.40
C ARG A 212 -5.67 -7.43 14.07
N TYR A 213 -4.98 -6.54 13.32
CA TYR A 213 -3.75 -5.91 13.75
C TYR A 213 -3.44 -4.66 12.91
N ASP A 214 -2.38 -3.94 13.25
CA ASP A 214 -1.86 -2.74 12.56
C ASP A 214 -2.93 -1.65 12.34
N PRO A 215 -3.62 -1.18 13.39
CA PRO A 215 -4.60 -0.12 13.23
C PRO A 215 -3.95 1.18 12.78
N LYS A 216 -4.64 1.88 11.89
CA LYS A 216 -4.33 3.25 11.49
C LYS A 216 -5.59 4.10 11.63
N MET A 217 -5.46 5.20 12.32
CA MET A 217 -6.54 6.11 12.63
C MET A 217 -6.26 7.50 12.07
N ILE A 218 -7.27 8.13 11.51
CA ILE A 218 -7.20 9.52 11.07
C ILE A 218 -8.56 10.20 11.29
N TYR A 219 -8.51 11.48 11.64
CA TYR A 219 -9.67 12.34 11.68
C TYR A 219 -9.66 13.25 10.45
N ASP A 220 -10.82 13.38 9.81
CA ASP A 220 -11.05 14.25 8.67
C ASP A 220 -11.70 15.55 9.16
N PRO A 221 -10.94 16.66 9.22
CA PRO A 221 -11.48 17.92 9.72
C PRO A 221 -12.49 18.59 8.77
N ASN A 222 -12.52 18.20 7.48
CA ASN A 222 -13.47 18.76 6.52
C ASN A 222 -14.86 18.10 6.64
N GLU A 223 -14.87 16.81 6.96
CA GLU A 223 -16.10 16.03 7.11
C GLU A 223 -16.53 15.88 8.57
N ASP A 224 -15.67 16.31 9.52
CA ASP A 224 -15.86 16.14 10.97
C ASP A 224 -16.13 14.67 11.34
N LYS A 225 -15.30 13.75 10.81
CA LYS A 225 -15.47 12.31 10.94
C LYS A 225 -14.14 11.58 11.05
N PHE A 226 -14.21 10.32 11.51
CA PHE A 226 -13.05 9.45 11.64
C PHE A 226 -13.00 8.39 10.54
N ILE A 227 -11.79 7.96 10.19
CA ILE A 227 -11.54 6.73 9.45
C ILE A 227 -10.61 5.85 10.26
N LEU A 228 -11.03 4.61 10.48
CA LEU A 228 -10.22 3.54 11.06
C LEU A 228 -9.91 2.50 9.98
N THR A 229 -8.63 2.19 9.81
CA THR A 229 -8.16 1.11 8.93
C THR A 229 -7.33 0.14 9.74
N PHE A 230 -7.47 -1.17 9.48
CA PHE A 230 -6.63 -2.19 10.08
C PHE A 230 -6.56 -3.43 9.18
N LEU A 231 -5.54 -4.23 9.39
CA LEU A 231 -5.33 -5.46 8.64
C LEU A 231 -6.04 -6.65 9.29
N VAL A 232 -6.42 -7.60 8.46
CA VAL A 232 -7.07 -8.85 8.82
C VAL A 232 -6.37 -10.00 8.11
N GLY A 233 -6.01 -11.06 8.85
CA GLY A 233 -5.40 -12.26 8.28
C GLY A 233 -3.92 -12.05 7.89
N THR A 234 -3.19 -13.16 7.74
CA THR A 234 -1.74 -13.19 7.53
C THR A 234 -1.32 -14.13 6.41
N ASN A 235 -2.23 -14.41 5.48
CA ASN A 235 -1.99 -15.16 4.28
C ASN A 235 -2.95 -14.70 3.16
N HIS A 236 -2.63 -15.00 1.92
CA HIS A 236 -3.38 -14.53 0.75
C HIS A 236 -4.87 -14.92 0.76
N VAL A 237 -5.22 -16.07 1.38
CA VAL A 237 -6.60 -16.60 1.39
C VAL A 237 -7.51 -15.79 2.30
N ASN A 238 -6.99 -15.35 3.46
CA ASN A 238 -7.78 -14.69 4.50
C ASN A 238 -7.46 -13.22 4.72
N SER A 239 -6.48 -12.68 3.99
CA SER A 239 -6.07 -11.28 4.10
C SER A 239 -7.14 -10.34 3.61
N LYS A 240 -7.41 -9.30 4.41
CA LYS A 240 -8.28 -8.16 4.07
C LYS A 240 -7.74 -6.89 4.71
N ILE A 241 -8.16 -5.76 4.16
CA ILE A 241 -7.97 -4.44 4.76
C ILE A 241 -9.36 -3.96 5.15
N ALA A 242 -9.61 -3.83 6.45
CA ALA A 242 -10.83 -3.21 6.93
C ALA A 242 -10.69 -1.68 6.82
N VAL A 243 -11.66 -1.03 6.22
CA VAL A 243 -11.79 0.43 6.16
C VAL A 243 -13.15 0.79 6.72
N CYS A 244 -13.14 1.54 7.82
CA CYS A 244 -14.33 1.90 8.58
C CYS A 244 -14.46 3.42 8.60
N PHE A 245 -15.57 3.95 8.13
CA PHE A 245 -15.89 5.37 8.11
C PHE A 245 -16.93 5.67 9.18
N SER A 246 -16.64 6.55 10.14
CA SER A 246 -17.65 6.96 11.12
C SER A 246 -18.77 7.75 10.46
N THR A 247 -19.98 7.63 10.99
CA THR A 247 -21.14 8.39 10.51
C THR A 247 -21.19 9.81 11.09
N SER A 248 -20.48 10.03 12.21
CA SER A 248 -20.40 11.32 12.90
C SER A 248 -19.00 11.58 13.48
N ASN A 249 -18.81 12.69 14.17
CA ASN A 249 -17.60 13.05 14.91
C ASN A 249 -17.51 12.36 16.30
N ASN A 250 -18.51 11.58 16.65
CA ASN A 250 -18.48 10.74 17.85
C ASN A 250 -18.20 9.30 17.46
N PRO A 251 -17.00 8.75 17.75
CA PRO A 251 -16.64 7.40 17.38
C PRO A 251 -17.44 6.30 18.10
N MET A 252 -18.30 6.67 19.06
CA MET A 252 -19.27 5.78 19.69
C MET A 252 -20.49 5.49 18.80
N ASP A 253 -20.73 6.28 17.77
CA ASP A 253 -21.84 6.10 16.86
C ASP A 253 -21.54 5.03 15.80
N GLU A 254 -22.40 4.92 14.80
CA GLU A 254 -22.27 3.91 13.76
C GLU A 254 -21.06 4.13 12.84
N TRP A 255 -20.59 3.03 12.26
CA TRP A 255 -19.50 3.00 11.29
C TRP A 255 -19.91 2.23 10.04
N ASN A 256 -19.70 2.81 8.88
CA ASN A 256 -19.79 2.13 7.59
C ASN A 256 -18.51 1.31 7.37
N VAL A 257 -18.64 0.00 7.20
CA VAL A 257 -17.50 -0.92 7.12
C VAL A 257 -17.39 -1.54 5.72
N TYR A 258 -16.19 -1.49 5.18
CA TYR A 258 -15.81 -2.08 3.91
C TYR A 258 -14.57 -2.96 4.10
N LEU A 259 -14.58 -4.13 3.47
CA LEU A 259 -13.49 -5.10 3.55
C LEU A 259 -12.82 -5.21 2.17
N LEU A 260 -11.72 -4.49 1.97
CA LEU A 260 -10.92 -4.55 0.76
C LEU A 260 -10.18 -5.90 0.68
N PRO A 261 -9.97 -6.46 -0.54
CA PRO A 261 -9.15 -7.65 -0.69
C PRO A 261 -7.71 -7.40 -0.26
N GLY A 262 -7.14 -8.30 0.53
CA GLY A 262 -5.74 -8.23 0.93
C GLY A 262 -4.79 -8.80 -0.11
N ASP A 263 -5.29 -9.59 -1.07
CA ASP A 263 -4.61 -9.97 -2.32
C ASP A 263 -5.38 -9.42 -3.53
N PRO A 264 -5.29 -8.11 -3.79
CA PRO A 264 -6.08 -7.49 -4.85
C PRO A 264 -5.63 -7.87 -6.26
N LEU A 265 -4.41 -8.38 -6.42
CA LEU A 265 -3.84 -8.76 -7.70
C LEU A 265 -3.99 -10.25 -8.01
N LEU A 266 -4.59 -11.02 -7.09
CA LEU A 266 -4.73 -12.48 -7.19
C LEU A 266 -3.38 -13.17 -7.46
N SER A 267 -2.37 -12.74 -6.74
CA SER A 267 -0.96 -13.11 -6.93
C SER A 267 -0.44 -14.05 -5.84
N ASP A 268 -1.32 -14.57 -4.98
CA ASP A 268 -1.01 -15.39 -3.82
C ASP A 268 -0.13 -14.66 -2.77
N HIS A 269 -0.40 -13.35 -2.59
CA HIS A 269 0.27 -12.49 -1.62
C HIS A 269 -0.75 -11.84 -0.69
N TRP A 270 -0.34 -11.48 0.50
CA TRP A 270 -1.16 -10.80 1.48
C TRP A 270 -0.63 -9.40 1.80
N THR A 271 -1.52 -8.50 2.20
CA THR A 271 -1.14 -7.11 2.49
C THR A 271 -0.63 -6.95 3.90
N ASP A 272 0.51 -6.25 4.05
CA ASP A 272 1.13 -5.87 5.31
C ASP A 272 1.58 -4.40 5.28
N TYR A 273 1.97 -3.86 6.44
CA TYR A 273 2.53 -2.53 6.61
C TYR A 273 1.63 -1.41 6.08
N PRO A 274 0.42 -1.23 6.64
CA PRO A 274 -0.52 -0.22 6.16
C PRO A 274 -0.07 1.19 6.59
N ALA A 275 -0.23 2.16 5.68
CA ALA A 275 -0.17 3.56 6.03
C ALA A 275 -1.31 4.31 5.33
N ILE A 276 -1.80 5.39 5.94
CA ILE A 276 -2.98 6.11 5.46
C ILE A 276 -2.77 7.62 5.39
N ALA A 277 -3.46 8.28 4.47
CA ALA A 277 -3.57 9.75 4.42
C ALA A 277 -4.90 10.19 3.81
N LEU A 278 -5.21 11.47 4.00
CA LEU A 278 -6.36 12.16 3.42
C LEU A 278 -5.89 13.30 2.54
N SER A 279 -6.51 13.44 1.38
CA SER A 279 -6.58 14.67 0.63
C SER A 279 -7.96 15.36 0.85
N GLU A 280 -8.20 16.46 0.14
CA GLU A 280 -9.49 17.16 0.21
C GLU A 280 -10.69 16.26 -0.17
N GLY A 281 -10.52 15.37 -1.13
CA GLY A 281 -11.62 14.53 -1.65
C GLY A 281 -11.43 13.03 -1.49
N GLU A 282 -10.23 12.58 -1.16
CA GLU A 282 -9.89 11.16 -1.24
C GLU A 282 -9.14 10.66 -0.01
N PHE A 283 -9.24 9.37 0.21
CA PHE A 283 -8.56 8.62 1.24
C PHE A 283 -7.60 7.62 0.59
N PHE A 284 -6.37 7.54 1.11
CA PHE A 284 -5.32 6.68 0.58
C PHE A 284 -4.89 5.66 1.61
N VAL A 285 -4.73 4.41 1.16
CA VAL A 285 -4.14 3.33 1.95
C VAL A 285 -3.00 2.72 1.15
N THR A 286 -1.81 2.70 1.71
CA THR A 286 -0.67 1.98 1.13
C THR A 286 -0.44 0.67 1.87
N GLY A 287 0.20 -0.29 1.21
CA GLY A 287 0.62 -1.54 1.81
C GLY A 287 1.68 -2.24 0.97
N ASN A 288 2.31 -3.23 1.56
CA ASN A 288 3.21 -4.16 0.88
C ASN A 288 2.50 -5.50 0.67
N LEU A 289 2.62 -6.07 -0.52
CA LEU A 289 2.20 -7.45 -0.77
C LEU A 289 3.36 -8.40 -0.43
N LEU A 290 3.09 -9.38 0.42
CA LEU A 290 4.05 -10.35 0.92
C LEU A 290 3.62 -11.77 0.56
N ALA A 291 4.59 -12.61 0.21
CA ALA A 291 4.37 -14.04 0.00
C ALA A 291 4.06 -14.75 1.32
N ASP A 292 3.17 -15.74 1.25
CA ASP A 292 2.83 -16.56 2.41
C ASP A 292 4.06 -17.28 2.99
N ASN A 293 4.09 -17.40 4.32
CA ASN A 293 5.15 -18.10 5.05
C ASN A 293 6.57 -17.58 4.78
N GLN A 294 6.70 -16.38 4.27
CA GLN A 294 7.98 -15.68 4.08
C GLN A 294 8.12 -14.55 5.10
N SER A 295 9.36 -14.22 5.43
CA SER A 295 9.61 -13.02 6.23
C SER A 295 9.23 -11.76 5.45
N TRP A 296 8.89 -10.68 6.15
CA TRP A 296 8.67 -9.38 5.52
C TRP A 296 9.87 -8.88 4.69
N GLN A 297 11.06 -9.39 4.93
CA GLN A 297 12.28 -9.04 4.21
C GLN A 297 12.39 -9.78 2.88
N THR A 298 12.13 -11.10 2.90
CA THR A 298 12.32 -11.98 1.74
C THR A 298 11.05 -12.19 0.93
N GLY A 299 9.89 -12.06 1.56
CA GLY A 299 8.57 -12.28 0.95
C GLY A 299 8.00 -11.07 0.21
N PHE A 300 8.70 -9.94 0.19
CA PHE A 300 8.18 -8.74 -0.46
C PHE A 300 8.00 -8.94 -1.97
N PHE A 301 6.78 -8.74 -2.43
CA PHE A 301 6.42 -8.82 -3.84
C PHE A 301 6.34 -7.44 -4.49
N GLN A 302 5.51 -6.54 -3.98
CA GLN A 302 5.42 -5.13 -4.39
C GLN A 302 4.64 -4.30 -3.37
N SER A 303 4.76 -2.98 -3.46
CA SER A 303 3.86 -2.06 -2.77
C SER A 303 2.67 -1.70 -3.64
N ILE A 304 1.56 -1.39 -2.98
CA ILE A 304 0.31 -0.97 -3.59
C ILE A 304 -0.21 0.32 -2.94
N ILE A 305 -1.02 1.08 -3.68
CA ILE A 305 -1.70 2.27 -3.17
C ILE A 305 -3.18 2.17 -3.55
N TRP A 306 -4.05 2.11 -2.56
CA TRP A 306 -5.48 2.29 -2.74
C TRP A 306 -5.81 3.78 -2.72
N GLN A 307 -6.54 4.25 -3.71
CA GLN A 307 -7.11 5.59 -3.80
C GLN A 307 -8.64 5.45 -3.74
N ILE A 308 -9.27 6.07 -2.76
CA ILE A 308 -10.66 5.84 -2.39
C ILE A 308 -11.38 7.19 -2.29
N ASP A 309 -12.52 7.35 -2.94
CA ASP A 309 -13.42 8.48 -2.72
C ASP A 309 -13.98 8.40 -1.29
N LYS A 310 -13.50 9.26 -0.40
CA LYS A 310 -13.90 9.27 1.00
C LYS A 310 -15.38 9.60 1.19
N HIS A 311 -15.97 10.41 0.29
CA HIS A 311 -17.37 10.79 0.39
C HIS A 311 -18.30 9.59 0.17
N SER A 312 -17.93 8.66 -0.73
CA SER A 312 -18.68 7.40 -0.91
C SER A 312 -18.68 6.54 0.35
N GLY A 313 -17.55 6.54 1.09
CA GLY A 313 -17.42 5.84 2.38
C GLY A 313 -18.23 6.49 3.50
N TYR A 314 -18.12 7.80 3.67
CA TYR A 314 -18.91 8.54 4.67
C TYR A 314 -20.40 8.50 4.43
N ALA A 315 -20.84 8.54 3.17
CA ALA A 315 -22.23 8.38 2.80
C ALA A 315 -22.77 6.96 3.03
N GLY A 316 -21.86 6.00 3.24
CA GLY A 316 -22.22 4.59 3.40
C GLY A 316 -22.84 3.98 2.15
N ASN A 317 -22.35 4.38 0.98
CA ASN A 317 -22.82 3.85 -0.30
C ASN A 317 -22.67 2.31 -0.34
N ASP A 318 -23.50 1.65 -1.14
CA ASP A 318 -23.47 0.19 -1.30
C ASP A 318 -22.13 -0.33 -1.82
N SER A 319 -21.36 0.53 -2.49
CA SER A 319 -19.97 0.23 -2.90
C SER A 319 -19.10 1.47 -2.82
N LEU A 320 -17.81 1.26 -2.48
CA LEU A 320 -16.80 2.31 -2.56
C LEU A 320 -16.42 2.58 -4.01
N THR A 321 -16.31 3.87 -4.35
CA THR A 321 -15.60 4.32 -5.55
C THR A 321 -14.12 4.34 -5.26
N MET A 322 -13.33 3.51 -5.94
CA MET A 322 -11.92 3.33 -5.63
C MET A 322 -11.12 2.74 -6.78
N GLN A 323 -9.81 2.91 -6.70
CA GLN A 323 -8.86 2.29 -7.61
C GLN A 323 -7.58 1.88 -6.89
N LEU A 324 -6.79 1.02 -7.53
CA LEU A 324 -5.54 0.48 -7.02
C LEU A 324 -4.40 0.82 -7.97
N TRP A 325 -3.33 1.35 -7.43
CA TRP A 325 -2.06 1.54 -8.13
C TRP A 325 -1.09 0.42 -7.74
N SER A 326 -0.49 -0.21 -8.73
CA SER A 326 0.49 -1.28 -8.60
C SER A 326 1.66 -1.10 -9.55
N ASP A 327 2.60 -2.02 -9.53
CA ASP A 327 3.77 -2.04 -10.41
C ASP A 327 4.61 -0.75 -10.31
N ILE A 328 4.89 -0.34 -9.07
CA ILE A 328 5.62 0.89 -8.76
C ILE A 328 7.11 0.58 -8.65
N TYR A 329 7.88 1.02 -9.64
CA TYR A 329 9.29 0.66 -9.81
C TYR A 329 10.19 1.89 -9.93
N ASP A 330 11.44 1.73 -9.53
CA ASP A 330 12.58 2.54 -9.93
C ASP A 330 13.49 1.66 -10.80
N ASP A 331 13.53 1.92 -12.09
CA ASP A 331 14.09 1.04 -13.11
C ASP A 331 13.50 -0.38 -13.05
N SER A 332 14.25 -1.34 -12.49
CA SER A 332 13.82 -2.74 -12.31
C SER A 332 13.56 -3.10 -10.85
N VAL A 333 13.71 -2.15 -9.93
CA VAL A 333 13.57 -2.37 -8.48
C VAL A 333 12.21 -1.88 -8.01
N LYS A 334 11.43 -2.75 -7.38
CA LYS A 334 10.14 -2.38 -6.78
C LYS A 334 10.36 -1.47 -5.58
N ILE A 335 9.66 -0.34 -5.57
CA ILE A 335 9.70 0.60 -4.43
C ILE A 335 8.91 -0.01 -3.28
N ARG A 336 9.51 -0.02 -2.10
CA ARG A 336 8.97 -0.65 -0.91
C ARG A 336 8.61 0.39 0.16
N ASN A 337 7.66 0.06 1.03
CA ASN A 337 7.28 0.89 2.18
C ASN A 337 6.90 2.32 1.75
N ILE A 338 6.04 2.43 0.76
CA ILE A 338 5.53 3.72 0.29
C ILE A 338 4.67 4.31 1.40
N HIS A 339 5.04 5.50 1.89
CA HIS A 339 4.37 6.15 3.00
C HIS A 339 3.68 7.44 2.52
N PRO A 340 2.36 7.57 2.65
CA PRO A 340 1.66 8.77 2.21
C PRO A 340 1.98 9.97 3.12
N VAL A 341 2.17 11.12 2.50
CA VAL A 341 2.37 12.38 3.21
C VAL A 341 1.02 12.83 3.79
N ARG A 342 1.02 13.13 5.08
CA ARG A 342 -0.17 13.63 5.78
C ARG A 342 -0.08 15.14 5.94
N GLY A 343 -1.18 15.82 5.64
CA GLY A 343 -1.43 17.15 6.16
C GLY A 343 -1.65 17.08 7.68
N ALA A 344 -1.52 18.21 8.35
CA ALA A 344 -2.00 18.34 9.71
C ALA A 344 -3.53 18.54 9.69
N ARG A 345 -4.02 19.63 10.28
CA ARG A 345 -5.46 19.95 10.29
C ARG A 345 -5.99 20.47 8.94
N LYS A 346 -5.11 20.97 8.07
CA LYS A 346 -5.48 21.40 6.73
C LYS A 346 -5.24 20.28 5.75
N LEU A 347 -6.28 19.85 5.05
CA LEU A 347 -6.16 18.93 3.93
C LEU A 347 -5.77 19.70 2.67
N TYR A 348 -5.03 19.04 1.82
CA TYR A 348 -4.58 19.54 0.54
C TYR A 348 -5.10 18.62 -0.57
N GLY A 349 -5.17 19.15 -1.77
CA GLY A 349 -5.61 18.39 -2.93
C GLY A 349 -5.56 19.21 -4.22
N PRO A 350 -5.90 18.62 -5.35
CA PRO A 350 -6.32 17.21 -5.52
C PRO A 350 -5.16 16.21 -5.44
N ASN A 351 -3.90 16.66 -5.53
CA ASN A 351 -2.74 15.77 -5.59
C ASN A 351 -2.41 15.18 -4.21
N GLN A 352 -1.96 13.92 -4.21
CA GLN A 352 -1.43 13.25 -3.01
C GLN A 352 0.02 12.83 -3.25
N TYR A 353 0.85 13.10 -2.25
CA TYR A 353 2.28 12.78 -2.27
C TYR A 353 2.60 11.59 -1.36
N PHE A 354 3.64 10.85 -1.76
CA PHE A 354 4.14 9.71 -1.00
C PHE A 354 5.66 9.74 -1.00
N LEU A 355 6.24 9.23 0.07
CA LEU A 355 7.69 9.10 0.21
C LEU A 355 8.08 7.65 0.45
N SER A 356 9.22 7.29 -0.09
CA SER A 356 9.93 6.07 0.24
C SER A 356 11.43 6.28 0.10
N ASN A 357 12.22 5.32 0.55
CA ASN A 357 13.66 5.31 0.40
C ASN A 357 14.12 3.96 -0.15
N LYS A 358 15.40 3.87 -0.47
CA LYS A 358 16.01 2.63 -0.93
C LYS A 358 16.25 1.71 0.26
N ASN A 359 15.24 0.86 0.54
CA ASN A 359 15.28 -0.08 1.67
C ASN A 359 16.48 -1.05 1.57
N PHE A 360 17.02 -1.42 2.72
CA PHE A 360 18.16 -2.33 2.87
C PHE A 360 19.47 -1.88 2.21
N SER A 361 19.54 -0.66 1.69
CA SER A 361 20.79 -0.06 1.28
C SER A 361 21.58 0.36 2.52
N ALA A 362 22.86 -0.01 2.55
CA ALA A 362 23.77 0.40 3.62
C ALA A 362 24.08 1.91 3.54
N GLU A 363 24.13 2.44 2.33
CA GLU A 363 24.35 3.84 2.01
C GLU A 363 23.40 4.21 0.86
N SER A 364 22.58 5.21 1.06
CA SER A 364 21.72 5.77 0.02
C SER A 364 21.31 7.19 0.40
N ASP A 365 21.45 8.08 -0.53
CA ASP A 365 20.95 9.46 -0.47
C ASP A 365 19.60 9.61 -1.19
N THR A 366 19.11 8.52 -1.78
CA THR A 366 17.92 8.54 -2.63
C THR A 366 16.64 8.51 -1.80
N VAL A 367 15.77 9.47 -2.08
CA VAL A 367 14.39 9.52 -1.62
C VAL A 367 13.46 9.47 -2.84
N TYR A 368 12.55 8.53 -2.83
CA TYR A 368 11.48 8.44 -3.82
C TYR A 368 10.34 9.37 -3.41
N LEU A 369 10.05 10.37 -4.22
CA LEU A 369 8.84 11.18 -4.14
C LEU A 369 7.87 10.67 -5.21
N LEU A 370 6.73 10.17 -4.78
CA LEU A 370 5.64 9.76 -5.65
C LEU A 370 4.50 10.77 -5.52
N GLU A 371 3.81 11.01 -6.62
CA GLU A 371 2.68 11.92 -6.69
C GLU A 371 1.55 11.30 -7.50
N ILE A 372 0.40 11.09 -6.90
CA ILE A 372 -0.84 10.87 -7.64
C ILE A 372 -1.44 12.25 -7.93
N THR A 373 -1.51 12.59 -9.23
CA THR A 373 -2.07 13.84 -9.68
C THR A 373 -3.58 13.72 -9.84
N ASN A 374 -4.31 14.79 -9.54
CA ASN A 374 -5.76 14.89 -9.73
C ASN A 374 -6.57 13.87 -8.92
N LYS A 375 -7.89 13.99 -9.04
CA LYS A 375 -8.86 13.04 -8.49
C LYS A 375 -9.05 11.86 -9.43
N MET A 376 -9.54 10.75 -8.91
CA MET A 376 -10.02 9.64 -9.73
C MET A 376 -10.94 10.12 -10.84
N SER A 377 -10.83 9.48 -12.02
CA SER A 377 -11.61 9.83 -13.24
C SER A 377 -11.35 11.23 -13.79
N SER A 378 -10.20 11.85 -13.44
CA SER A 378 -9.79 13.19 -13.89
C SER A 378 -8.44 13.19 -14.60
N SER A 379 -8.11 12.11 -15.32
CA SER A 379 -6.80 11.89 -15.96
C SER A 379 -5.66 11.86 -14.93
N GLU A 380 -5.89 11.20 -13.83
CA GLU A 380 -4.91 11.00 -12.77
C GLU A 380 -3.72 10.15 -13.26
N GLN A 381 -2.55 10.47 -12.74
CA GLN A 381 -1.30 9.77 -13.04
C GLN A 381 -0.50 9.60 -11.77
N LEU A 382 0.23 8.51 -11.67
CA LEU A 382 1.23 8.31 -10.65
C LEU A 382 2.60 8.69 -11.22
N ASN A 383 3.14 9.80 -10.77
CA ASN A 383 4.45 10.30 -11.15
C ASN A 383 5.50 9.94 -10.10
N GLN A 384 6.73 9.78 -10.53
CA GLN A 384 7.87 9.50 -9.66
C GLN A 384 8.99 10.49 -9.90
N THR A 385 9.54 11.03 -8.83
CA THR A 385 10.72 11.90 -8.83
C THR A 385 11.76 11.35 -7.86
N LEU A 386 13.00 11.25 -8.30
CA LEU A 386 14.12 10.91 -7.44
C LEU A 386 14.67 12.19 -6.83
N LEU A 387 14.71 12.24 -5.52
CA LEU A 387 15.36 13.28 -4.76
C LEU A 387 16.63 12.71 -4.14
N SER A 388 17.70 13.51 -4.10
CA SER A 388 18.91 13.17 -3.35
C SER A 388 19.05 14.07 -2.14
N THR A 389 19.47 13.50 -1.02
CA THR A 389 19.86 14.29 0.14
C THR A 389 21.31 14.78 -0.03
N PRO A 390 21.63 16.03 0.36
CA PRO A 390 23.01 16.48 0.32
C PRO A 390 23.92 15.61 1.16
N ASP A 391 25.15 15.43 0.73
CA ASP A 391 26.21 14.81 1.55
C ASP A 391 26.35 15.56 2.87
N HIS A 392 26.32 14.83 3.97
CA HIS A 392 26.44 15.39 5.33
C HIS A 392 27.82 15.12 5.93
#